data_e9873ab476888f4c3990d6e4ae9de3da
#
_entry.id   e9873ab476888f4c3990d6e4ae9de3da
#
_cell.length_a   1.000
_cell.length_b   1.000
_cell.length_c   1.000
_cell.angle_alpha   90.00
_cell.angle_beta   90.00
_cell.angle_gamma   90.00
#
_symmetry.space_group_name_H-M   'P 1'
#
loop_
_entity.id
_entity.type
_entity.pdbx_description
1 polymer ?
#
loop_
_entity_poly.entity_id
_entity_poly.type
_entity_poly.pdbx_seq_one_letter_code
_entity_poly.pdbx_strand_id
1 'polypeptide(L)'
;MSIYADDIVNFTSALKMAYNFLNLNKKKSKERKKLISVASGFPDLVFAADSIPVFPIRMEKFKMNLFLVALNSATNLFGWDLTTQLLGIAKQLDFLKIVDNTLNEVIDSINEKYNLLYNLAVENNVSEAFCFGVKSIYGMHVSKSNSFDASLNFTMRCKKYNNYIKSLGTINPNQVWVDIPHPIAENAGNLELMTNNIKNAISELENITGNVVTDNSLKKQFRIGNQVKRYYKTIIYDISTSDYYPCNPATFAEILALLTISFQDYNSNAQRYLENMNQLVKEMKERINKGVGMDVSHMPRILLTPIFNGWEPATHETIFKLGGRVIYADWDLLGFLEEISVSKNSDPIEEYSRFLLNAFDKGISCLENVESLTNSYKNYIKLTKIDGLIVNQLTGCHFDAKRYDYLKNKIRTELKIPTIGINFNKIGEDVKQTKSKLKPFMELLV
;
A
#
# COMPACT_ATOMS: atom_id res chain seq x y z
N MET A 1 -16.17 -17.36 -14.20
CA MET A 1 -16.21 -17.22 -12.75
C MET A 1 -14.94 -16.50 -12.34
N SER A 2 -15.08 -15.40 -11.69
CA SER A 2 -13.93 -14.70 -11.12
C SER A 2 -13.46 -15.46 -9.89
N ILE A 3 -12.17 -15.77 -9.84
CA ILE A 3 -11.53 -16.53 -8.75
C ILE A 3 -11.39 -15.67 -7.48
N TYR A 4 -11.59 -14.35 -7.60
CA TYR A 4 -11.22 -13.39 -6.58
C TYR A 4 -12.21 -13.23 -5.43
N ALA A 5 -13.47 -13.46 -5.68
CA ALA A 5 -14.49 -12.89 -4.83
C ALA A 5 -15.18 -13.90 -3.90
N ASP A 6 -15.16 -15.19 -4.23
CA ASP A 6 -15.88 -16.21 -3.46
C ASP A 6 -15.49 -16.23 -1.97
N ASP A 7 -14.29 -15.76 -1.65
CA ASP A 7 -13.77 -15.79 -0.29
C ASP A 7 -13.69 -14.42 0.40
N ILE A 8 -13.61 -13.30 -0.35
CA ILE A 8 -13.41 -11.98 0.28
C ILE A 8 -14.61 -11.55 1.12
N VAL A 9 -15.80 -12.02 0.75
CA VAL A 9 -17.06 -11.79 1.49
C VAL A 9 -16.99 -12.37 2.90
N ASN A 10 -16.10 -13.34 3.12
CA ASN A 10 -15.90 -13.96 4.42
C ASN A 10 -15.11 -13.08 5.38
N PHE A 11 -14.47 -12.01 4.86
CA PHE A 11 -13.63 -11.09 5.63
C PHE A 11 -14.35 -9.77 5.82
N THR A 12 -15.16 -9.69 6.85
CA THR A 12 -15.91 -8.49 7.24
C THR A 12 -15.00 -7.28 7.35
N SER A 13 -13.78 -7.48 7.85
CA SER A 13 -12.80 -6.41 8.03
C SER A 13 -12.24 -5.90 6.72
N ALA A 14 -11.99 -6.78 5.74
CA ALA A 14 -11.57 -6.38 4.40
C ALA A 14 -12.67 -5.57 3.69
N LEU A 15 -13.94 -6.00 3.83
CA LEU A 15 -15.09 -5.24 3.32
C LEU A 15 -15.22 -3.86 3.99
N LYS A 16 -14.97 -3.76 5.30
CA LYS A 16 -14.95 -2.46 6.01
C LYS A 16 -13.85 -1.55 5.47
N MET A 17 -12.66 -2.07 5.20
CA MET A 17 -11.56 -1.30 4.62
C MET A 17 -11.90 -0.83 3.20
N ALA A 18 -12.42 -1.69 2.36
CA ALA A 18 -12.88 -1.35 1.02
C ALA A 18 -14.00 -0.30 1.06
N TYR A 19 -14.98 -0.46 1.94
CA TYR A 19 -16.04 0.53 2.13
C TYR A 19 -15.49 1.90 2.58
N ASN A 20 -14.57 1.92 3.54
CA ASN A 20 -13.93 3.17 3.99
C ASN A 20 -13.11 3.83 2.87
N PHE A 21 -12.51 3.03 1.99
CA PHE A 21 -11.81 3.52 0.81
C PHE A 21 -12.74 4.33 -0.10
N LEU A 22 -13.98 3.87 -0.30
CA LEU A 22 -14.95 4.48 -1.21
C LEU A 22 -15.72 5.67 -0.62
N ASN A 23 -15.76 5.82 0.70
CA ASN A 23 -16.66 6.77 1.39
C ASN A 23 -15.99 8.01 2.01
N LEU A 24 -14.79 8.35 1.56
CA LEU A 24 -14.01 9.45 2.13
C LEU A 24 -14.71 10.81 2.07
N ASN A 25 -15.37 11.12 0.95
CA ASN A 25 -16.04 12.42 0.75
C ASN A 25 -17.12 12.71 1.79
N LYS A 26 -17.86 11.69 2.26
CA LYS A 26 -18.85 11.85 3.33
C LYS A 26 -18.21 12.21 4.66
N LYS A 27 -17.00 11.73 4.89
CA LYS A 27 -16.27 11.96 6.13
C LYS A 27 -15.80 13.40 6.26
N LYS A 28 -15.29 14.00 5.16
CA LYS A 28 -14.88 15.41 5.10
C LYS A 28 -16.00 16.34 5.57
N SER A 29 -17.19 16.17 5.02
CA SER A 29 -18.34 17.04 5.34
C SER A 29 -18.82 16.88 6.78
N LYS A 30 -18.68 15.66 7.36
CA LYS A 30 -19.16 15.34 8.71
C LYS A 30 -18.19 15.80 9.81
N GLU A 31 -16.88 15.62 9.61
CA GLU A 31 -15.87 15.86 10.66
C GLU A 31 -15.30 17.28 10.65
N ARG A 32 -15.54 18.08 9.61
CA ARG A 32 -15.02 19.46 9.43
C ARG A 32 -13.50 19.60 9.57
N LYS A 33 -12.76 18.49 9.37
CA LYS A 33 -11.31 18.43 9.45
C LYS A 33 -10.66 18.73 8.10
N LYS A 34 -9.41 19.19 8.14
CA LYS A 34 -8.61 19.41 6.94
C LYS A 34 -8.26 18.10 6.28
N LEU A 35 -8.29 18.05 4.94
CA LEU A 35 -7.81 16.94 4.14
C LEU A 35 -6.39 17.21 3.67
N ILE A 36 -5.47 16.35 4.08
CA ILE A 36 -4.05 16.45 3.71
C ILE A 36 -3.69 15.26 2.81
N SER A 37 -3.25 15.55 1.59
CA SER A 37 -2.75 14.52 0.68
C SER A 37 -1.46 13.91 1.21
N VAL A 38 -1.35 12.57 1.23
CA VAL A 38 -0.17 11.82 1.68
C VAL A 38 0.24 10.80 0.62
N ALA A 39 0.79 11.26 -0.49
CA ALA A 39 1.18 10.36 -1.59
C ALA A 39 2.37 9.45 -1.26
N SER A 40 3.11 9.73 -0.20
CA SER A 40 4.32 9.01 0.23
C SER A 40 4.12 8.06 1.40
N GLY A 41 2.89 7.95 1.93
CA GLY A 41 2.54 6.89 2.88
C GLY A 41 2.98 7.08 4.33
N PHE A 42 3.07 8.28 4.86
CA PHE A 42 3.39 8.57 6.27
C PHE A 42 2.28 9.42 6.91
N PRO A 43 1.17 8.80 7.34
CA PRO A 43 0.00 9.55 7.81
C PRO A 43 0.11 10.06 9.25
N ASP A 44 1.12 9.62 10.02
CA ASP A 44 1.20 9.84 11.47
C ASP A 44 1.20 11.31 11.86
N LEU A 45 1.97 12.16 11.16
CA LEU A 45 2.02 13.60 11.42
C LEU A 45 0.68 14.28 11.17
N VAL A 46 -0.02 13.86 10.10
CA VAL A 46 -1.32 14.41 9.74
C VAL A 46 -2.37 14.04 10.78
N PHE A 47 -2.36 12.79 11.28
CA PHE A 47 -3.23 12.39 12.38
C PHE A 47 -2.89 13.14 13.68
N ALA A 48 -1.60 13.37 13.96
CA ALA A 48 -1.18 14.12 15.15
C ALA A 48 -1.64 15.58 15.11
N ALA A 49 -1.77 16.16 13.91
CA ALA A 49 -2.36 17.50 13.65
C ALA A 49 -3.90 17.48 13.58
N ASP A 50 -4.55 16.45 14.08
CA ASP A 50 -6.01 16.26 14.09
C ASP A 50 -6.67 16.46 12.72
N SER A 51 -6.00 16.00 11.66
CA SER A 51 -6.42 16.11 10.26
C SER A 51 -6.61 14.74 9.63
N ILE A 52 -7.19 14.70 8.44
CA ILE A 52 -7.48 13.47 7.71
C ILE A 52 -6.40 13.29 6.64
N PRO A 53 -5.47 12.34 6.80
CA PRO A 53 -4.57 11.95 5.72
C PRO A 53 -5.35 11.24 4.63
N VAL A 54 -5.00 11.48 3.38
CA VAL A 54 -5.67 10.87 2.24
C VAL A 54 -4.67 10.44 1.19
N PHE A 55 -4.67 9.16 0.86
CA PHE A 55 -4.03 8.72 -0.35
C PHE A 55 -4.87 9.20 -1.55
N PRO A 56 -4.32 10.00 -2.48
CA PRO A 56 -5.13 10.78 -3.43
C PRO A 56 -6.10 9.98 -4.30
N ILE A 57 -5.78 8.73 -4.65
CA ILE A 57 -6.66 7.88 -5.45
C ILE A 57 -8.03 7.67 -4.81
N ARG A 58 -8.13 7.78 -3.48
CA ARG A 58 -9.40 7.63 -2.75
C ARG A 58 -10.40 8.76 -3.00
N MET A 59 -9.94 9.86 -3.58
CA MET A 59 -10.82 10.96 -3.99
C MET A 59 -11.50 10.73 -5.34
N GLU A 60 -11.07 9.68 -6.07
CA GLU A 60 -11.70 9.36 -7.35
C GLU A 60 -13.14 8.86 -7.15
N LYS A 61 -14.01 9.21 -8.10
CA LYS A 61 -15.37 8.68 -8.14
C LYS A 61 -15.32 7.30 -8.77
N PHE A 62 -15.68 6.29 -7.99
CA PHE A 62 -15.84 4.93 -8.48
C PHE A 62 -17.27 4.73 -8.99
N LYS A 63 -17.44 3.88 -10.01
CA LYS A 63 -18.77 3.45 -10.42
C LYS A 63 -19.41 2.71 -9.25
N MET A 64 -20.51 3.24 -8.76
CA MET A 64 -21.32 2.58 -7.73
C MET A 64 -22.32 1.68 -8.41
N ASN A 65 -22.19 0.37 -8.23
CA ASN A 65 -23.23 -0.56 -8.66
C ASN A 65 -24.32 -0.69 -7.57
N LEU A 66 -25.40 -1.40 -7.90
CA LEU A 66 -26.55 -1.55 -7.03
C LEU A 66 -26.18 -2.15 -5.66
N PHE A 67 -25.23 -3.09 -5.62
CA PHE A 67 -24.77 -3.70 -4.37
C PHE A 67 -24.06 -2.70 -3.47
N LEU A 68 -23.13 -1.91 -3.99
CA LEU A 68 -22.45 -0.88 -3.19
C LEU A 68 -23.42 0.18 -2.68
N VAL A 69 -24.42 0.54 -3.48
CA VAL A 69 -25.50 1.45 -3.06
C VAL A 69 -26.31 0.82 -1.93
N ALA A 70 -26.72 -0.44 -2.07
CA ALA A 70 -27.45 -1.17 -1.05
C ALA A 70 -26.65 -1.35 0.24
N LEU A 71 -25.35 -1.75 0.12
CA LEU A 71 -24.43 -1.87 1.25
C LEU A 71 -24.26 -0.54 1.99
N ASN A 72 -24.09 0.54 1.24
CA ASN A 72 -23.99 1.88 1.81
C ASN A 72 -25.29 2.30 2.52
N SER A 73 -26.44 2.01 1.94
CA SER A 73 -27.73 2.31 2.53
C SER A 73 -27.99 1.51 3.79
N ALA A 74 -27.74 0.19 3.74
CA ALA A 74 -27.87 -0.68 4.89
C ALA A 74 -26.93 -0.26 6.04
N THR A 75 -25.69 0.06 5.74
CA THR A 75 -24.69 0.50 6.74
C THR A 75 -25.08 1.83 7.38
N ASN A 76 -25.67 2.75 6.60
CA ASN A 76 -26.15 4.03 7.14
C ASN A 76 -27.40 3.90 8.01
N LEU A 77 -28.29 2.96 7.69
CA LEU A 77 -29.56 2.76 8.41
C LEU A 77 -29.41 1.89 9.65
N PHE A 78 -28.66 0.79 9.54
CA PHE A 78 -28.61 -0.27 10.53
C PHE A 78 -27.27 -0.38 11.26
N GLY A 79 -26.27 0.39 10.85
CA GLY A 79 -24.90 0.22 11.32
C GLY A 79 -24.21 -0.97 10.68
N TRP A 80 -22.90 -1.06 10.93
CA TRP A 80 -22.07 -2.05 10.27
C TRP A 80 -22.31 -3.49 10.79
N ASP A 81 -22.53 -3.65 12.08
CA ASP A 81 -22.66 -4.98 12.70
C ASP A 81 -23.92 -5.71 12.20
N LEU A 82 -25.06 -5.02 12.11
CA LEU A 82 -26.27 -5.63 11.56
C LEU A 82 -26.15 -5.85 10.05
N THR A 83 -25.49 -4.93 9.33
CA THR A 83 -25.25 -5.09 7.89
C THR A 83 -24.41 -6.33 7.59
N THR A 84 -23.40 -6.65 8.40
CA THR A 84 -22.59 -7.86 8.23
C THR A 84 -23.35 -9.14 8.55
N GLN A 85 -24.27 -9.11 9.52
CA GLN A 85 -25.17 -10.24 9.78
C GLN A 85 -26.09 -10.49 8.57
N LEU A 86 -26.68 -9.43 8.00
CA LEU A 86 -27.51 -9.53 6.80
C LEU A 86 -26.71 -10.03 5.58
N LEU A 87 -25.45 -9.62 5.42
CA LEU A 87 -24.57 -10.17 4.39
C LEU A 87 -24.29 -11.66 4.61
N GLY A 88 -24.13 -12.10 5.86
CA GLY A 88 -23.99 -13.51 6.22
C GLY A 88 -25.22 -14.34 5.83
N ILE A 89 -26.42 -13.79 6.00
CA ILE A 89 -27.69 -14.42 5.58
C ILE A 89 -27.81 -14.41 4.05
N ALA A 90 -27.51 -13.29 3.40
CA ALA A 90 -27.54 -13.16 1.95
C ALA A 90 -26.58 -14.13 1.24
N LYS A 91 -25.47 -14.49 1.91
CA LYS A 91 -24.52 -15.51 1.46
C LYS A 91 -25.17 -16.90 1.29
N GLN A 92 -26.17 -17.24 2.10
CA GLN A 92 -26.89 -18.52 2.00
C GLN A 92 -27.90 -18.56 0.83
N LEU A 93 -28.15 -17.42 0.18
CA LEU A 93 -29.19 -17.22 -0.82
C LEU A 93 -28.67 -16.99 -2.27
N ASP A 94 -27.52 -17.52 -2.63
CA ASP A 94 -26.90 -17.38 -3.99
C ASP A 94 -26.65 -15.93 -4.47
N PHE A 95 -26.72 -14.96 -3.56
CA PHE A 95 -26.41 -13.55 -3.81
C PHE A 95 -24.91 -13.29 -4.08
N LEU A 96 -24.09 -14.32 -3.92
CA LEU A 96 -22.61 -14.25 -4.05
C LEU A 96 -22.17 -13.76 -5.43
N LYS A 97 -22.83 -14.17 -6.49
CA LYS A 97 -22.46 -13.72 -7.86
C LYS A 97 -22.55 -12.21 -8.04
N ILE A 98 -23.48 -11.56 -7.35
CA ILE A 98 -23.61 -10.08 -7.39
C ILE A 98 -22.46 -9.43 -6.63
N VAL A 99 -22.05 -9.99 -5.51
CA VAL A 99 -20.94 -9.48 -4.71
C VAL A 99 -19.62 -9.65 -5.46
N ASP A 100 -19.41 -10.81 -6.07
CA ASP A 100 -18.22 -11.14 -6.85
C ASP A 100 -18.01 -10.19 -8.01
N ASN A 101 -19.06 -9.98 -8.80
CA ASN A 101 -19.03 -9.06 -9.93
C ASN A 101 -18.72 -7.63 -9.44
N THR A 102 -19.27 -7.25 -8.28
CA THR A 102 -19.06 -5.92 -7.71
C THR A 102 -17.62 -5.68 -7.28
N LEU A 103 -16.99 -6.65 -6.63
CA LEU A 103 -15.60 -6.50 -6.18
C LEU A 103 -14.64 -6.45 -7.37
N ASN A 104 -14.88 -7.26 -8.39
CA ASN A 104 -14.13 -7.17 -9.64
C ASN A 104 -14.30 -5.81 -10.30
N GLU A 105 -15.53 -5.29 -10.40
CA GLU A 105 -15.80 -3.95 -10.92
C GLU A 105 -15.08 -2.86 -10.11
N VAL A 106 -14.96 -3.02 -8.78
CA VAL A 106 -14.20 -2.09 -7.93
C VAL A 106 -12.71 -2.15 -8.24
N ILE A 107 -12.13 -3.35 -8.33
CA ILE A 107 -10.71 -3.54 -8.66
C ILE A 107 -10.42 -2.99 -10.06
N ASP A 108 -11.23 -3.34 -11.04
CA ASP A 108 -11.11 -2.84 -12.42
C ASP A 108 -11.25 -1.31 -12.45
N SER A 109 -12.19 -0.76 -11.69
CA SER A 109 -12.36 0.68 -11.56
C SER A 109 -11.16 1.39 -10.92
N ILE A 110 -10.49 0.77 -9.95
CA ILE A 110 -9.24 1.29 -9.38
C ILE A 110 -8.15 1.32 -10.44
N ASN A 111 -7.98 0.23 -11.17
CA ASN A 111 -7.00 0.10 -12.25
C ASN A 111 -7.25 1.11 -13.38
N GLU A 112 -8.52 1.26 -13.81
CA GLU A 112 -8.92 2.29 -14.78
C GLU A 112 -8.58 3.70 -14.28
N LYS A 113 -8.81 3.99 -12.98
CA LYS A 113 -8.49 5.31 -12.42
C LYS A 113 -7.00 5.60 -12.41
N TYR A 114 -6.16 4.63 -12.09
CA TYR A 114 -4.72 4.79 -12.21
C TYR A 114 -4.30 5.08 -13.65
N ASN A 115 -4.87 4.37 -14.61
CA ASN A 115 -4.60 4.61 -16.03
C ASN A 115 -5.09 5.99 -16.49
N LEU A 116 -6.23 6.46 -15.99
CA LEU A 116 -6.70 7.82 -16.26
C LEU A 116 -5.74 8.88 -15.71
N LEU A 117 -5.23 8.68 -14.49
CA LEU A 117 -4.26 9.59 -13.89
C LEU A 117 -2.94 9.60 -14.65
N TYR A 118 -2.48 8.44 -15.10
CA TYR A 118 -1.33 8.32 -15.99
C TYR A 118 -1.56 9.08 -17.30
N ASN A 119 -2.69 8.88 -17.96
CA ASN A 119 -3.04 9.55 -19.22
C ASN A 119 -3.14 11.08 -19.03
N LEU A 120 -3.71 11.54 -17.92
CA LEU A 120 -3.74 12.97 -17.58
C LEU A 120 -2.35 13.59 -17.48
N ALA A 121 -1.38 12.85 -16.95
CA ALA A 121 0.00 13.31 -16.94
C ALA A 121 0.59 13.41 -18.37
N VAL A 122 0.30 12.44 -19.22
CA VAL A 122 0.75 12.45 -20.62
C VAL A 122 0.11 13.63 -21.39
N GLU A 123 -1.18 13.88 -21.21
CA GLU A 123 -1.90 15.02 -21.78
C GLU A 123 -1.33 16.38 -21.31
N ASN A 124 -0.78 16.43 -20.11
CA ASN A 124 -0.08 17.60 -19.59
C ASN A 124 1.42 17.62 -19.94
N ASN A 125 1.83 16.91 -21.00
CA ASN A 125 3.18 16.88 -21.52
C ASN A 125 4.25 16.38 -20.53
N VAL A 126 3.86 15.53 -19.57
CA VAL A 126 4.85 14.82 -18.76
C VAL A 126 5.59 13.84 -19.65
N SER A 127 6.92 14.00 -19.72
CA SER A 127 7.78 13.24 -20.63
C SER A 127 7.54 11.72 -20.55
N GLU A 128 7.58 11.05 -21.69
CA GLU A 128 7.52 9.58 -21.77
C GLU A 128 8.64 8.89 -20.97
N ALA A 129 9.78 9.57 -20.78
CA ALA A 129 10.89 9.08 -19.98
C ALA A 129 10.60 8.97 -18.47
N PHE A 130 9.40 9.36 -18.01
CA PHE A 130 8.98 9.17 -16.61
C PHE A 130 8.25 7.85 -16.42
N CYS A 131 8.49 7.20 -15.28
CA CYS A 131 7.84 5.95 -14.94
C CYS A 131 6.35 6.15 -14.62
N PHE A 132 5.61 5.04 -14.62
CA PHE A 132 4.19 4.99 -14.27
C PHE A 132 3.90 5.68 -12.92
N GLY A 133 4.70 5.41 -11.88
CA GLY A 133 4.50 5.99 -10.55
C GLY A 133 4.54 7.51 -10.55
N VAL A 134 5.55 8.13 -11.19
CA VAL A 134 5.65 9.60 -11.29
C VAL A 134 4.47 10.18 -12.06
N LYS A 135 4.09 9.57 -13.20
CA LYS A 135 2.96 10.04 -13.99
C LYS A 135 1.65 9.94 -13.22
N SER A 136 1.40 8.80 -12.55
CA SER A 136 0.17 8.61 -11.77
C SER A 136 0.07 9.59 -10.60
N ILE A 137 1.16 9.80 -9.85
CA ILE A 137 1.18 10.76 -8.74
C ILE A 137 0.98 12.19 -9.27
N TYR A 138 1.62 12.57 -10.37
CA TYR A 138 1.39 13.86 -11.02
C TYR A 138 -0.08 14.04 -11.41
N GLY A 139 -0.66 13.05 -12.10
CA GLY A 139 -2.08 13.07 -12.48
C GLY A 139 -3.01 13.18 -11.26
N MET A 140 -2.69 12.50 -10.15
CA MET A 140 -3.43 12.62 -8.89
C MET A 140 -3.42 14.08 -8.39
N HIS A 141 -2.26 14.71 -8.35
CA HIS A 141 -2.15 16.09 -7.89
C HIS A 141 -2.92 17.05 -8.81
N VAL A 142 -2.76 16.94 -10.12
CA VAL A 142 -3.46 17.80 -11.09
C VAL A 142 -4.98 17.62 -11.00
N SER A 143 -5.45 16.35 -10.94
CA SER A 143 -6.90 16.07 -10.93
C SER A 143 -7.57 16.47 -9.61
N LYS A 144 -6.84 16.49 -8.50
CA LYS A 144 -7.39 16.63 -7.13
C LYS A 144 -6.84 17.81 -6.34
N SER A 145 -6.02 18.66 -6.96
CA SER A 145 -5.38 19.81 -6.28
C SER A 145 -6.37 20.64 -5.47
N ASN A 146 -7.55 20.89 -6.01
CA ASN A 146 -8.60 21.66 -5.35
C ASN A 146 -9.41 20.88 -4.30
N SER A 147 -9.15 19.58 -4.15
CA SER A 147 -9.87 18.71 -3.22
C SER A 147 -9.17 18.58 -1.87
N PHE A 148 -7.90 18.98 -1.80
CA PHE A 148 -7.09 18.91 -0.59
C PHE A 148 -6.85 20.31 -0.03
N ASP A 149 -6.81 20.40 1.29
CA ASP A 149 -6.42 21.65 1.97
C ASP A 149 -4.90 21.85 1.92
N ALA A 150 -4.13 20.75 1.89
CA ALA A 150 -2.68 20.74 1.70
C ALA A 150 -2.18 19.38 1.23
N SER A 151 -0.86 19.29 0.96
CA SER A 151 -0.15 18.02 0.74
C SER A 151 1.09 17.92 1.63
N LEU A 152 1.32 16.74 2.21
CA LEU A 152 2.56 16.39 2.90
C LEU A 152 3.40 15.52 1.96
N ASN A 153 4.58 16.03 1.61
CA ASN A 153 5.47 15.41 0.63
C ASN A 153 6.85 15.16 1.26
N PHE A 154 7.48 14.06 0.87
CA PHE A 154 8.85 13.76 1.21
C PHE A 154 9.72 13.89 -0.04
N THR A 155 10.87 14.54 0.06
CA THR A 155 11.78 14.58 -1.08
C THR A 155 12.32 13.18 -1.34
N MET A 156 12.28 12.78 -2.60
CA MET A 156 12.85 11.52 -3.04
C MET A 156 14.15 11.81 -3.82
N ARG A 157 15.04 10.85 -3.92
CA ARG A 157 16.21 10.96 -4.75
C ARG A 157 15.88 11.13 -6.24
N CYS A 158 14.71 10.70 -6.66
CA CYS A 158 14.22 10.93 -8.01
C CYS A 158 14.01 12.43 -8.26
N LYS A 159 15.06 13.10 -8.80
CA LYS A 159 15.00 14.52 -9.16
C LYS A 159 13.80 14.84 -10.06
N LYS A 160 13.44 13.89 -10.93
CA LYS A 160 12.29 14.02 -11.81
C LYS A 160 11.00 14.14 -10.97
N TYR A 161 10.79 13.24 -9.99
CA TYR A 161 9.65 13.31 -9.08
C TYR A 161 9.63 14.65 -8.33
N ASN A 162 10.71 15.00 -7.65
CA ASN A 162 10.78 16.21 -6.83
C ASN A 162 10.48 17.47 -7.67
N ASN A 163 11.09 17.60 -8.85
CA ASN A 163 10.88 18.76 -9.71
C ASN A 163 9.42 18.87 -10.16
N TYR A 164 8.83 17.73 -10.53
CA TYR A 164 7.42 17.73 -10.95
C TYR A 164 6.46 18.06 -9.82
N ILE A 165 6.62 17.44 -8.67
CA ILE A 165 5.73 17.73 -7.52
C ILE A 165 5.91 19.17 -7.03
N LYS A 166 7.14 19.69 -7.00
CA LYS A 166 7.39 21.10 -6.68
C LYS A 166 6.73 22.06 -7.69
N SER A 167 6.75 21.71 -8.97
CA SER A 167 6.09 22.54 -10.00
C SER A 167 4.56 22.63 -9.83
N LEU A 168 3.95 21.68 -9.13
CA LEU A 168 2.52 21.72 -8.78
C LEU A 168 2.18 22.75 -7.68
N GLY A 169 3.18 23.41 -7.08
CA GLY A 169 2.96 24.49 -6.12
C GLY A 169 2.13 25.66 -6.65
N THR A 170 2.13 25.87 -7.98
CA THR A 170 1.23 26.85 -8.63
C THR A 170 -0.24 26.42 -8.61
N ILE A 171 -0.51 25.10 -8.52
CA ILE A 171 -1.86 24.51 -8.53
C ILE A 171 -2.34 24.27 -7.10
N ASN A 172 -1.44 23.84 -6.20
CA ASN A 172 -1.71 23.66 -4.78
C ASN A 172 -0.61 24.37 -3.97
N PRO A 173 -0.85 25.62 -3.50
CA PRO A 173 0.16 26.40 -2.80
C PRO A 173 0.50 25.83 -1.40
N ASN A 174 -0.38 25.06 -0.79
CA ASN A 174 -0.18 24.51 0.55
C ASN A 174 0.55 23.16 0.49
N GLN A 175 1.82 23.20 0.09
CA GLN A 175 2.68 22.01 0.06
C GLN A 175 3.64 22.03 1.25
N VAL A 176 3.50 21.07 2.15
CA VAL A 176 4.44 20.82 3.25
C VAL A 176 5.50 19.82 2.75
N TRP A 177 6.77 20.16 2.91
CA TRP A 177 7.88 19.34 2.46
C TRP A 177 8.76 18.89 3.62
N VAL A 178 9.10 17.61 3.62
CA VAL A 178 10.13 17.02 4.46
C VAL A 178 11.31 16.65 3.57
N ASP A 179 12.41 17.37 3.68
CA ASP A 179 13.61 17.07 2.93
C ASP A 179 14.37 15.90 3.60
N ILE A 180 14.61 14.84 2.82
CA ILE A 180 15.36 13.67 3.25
C ILE A 180 16.84 13.93 3.05
N PRO A 181 17.69 13.80 4.09
CA PRO A 181 19.15 13.93 3.96
C PRO A 181 19.75 12.94 2.96
N HIS A 182 20.71 13.37 2.16
CA HIS A 182 21.45 12.53 1.22
C HIS A 182 22.96 12.68 1.39
N PRO A 183 23.74 11.58 1.44
CA PRO A 183 23.31 10.18 1.43
C PRO A 183 22.50 9.83 2.67
N ILE A 184 21.56 8.90 2.52
CA ILE A 184 20.76 8.45 3.65
C ILE A 184 21.64 7.56 4.53
N ALA A 185 21.86 7.97 5.77
CA ALA A 185 22.55 7.20 6.78
C ALA A 185 22.11 7.68 8.16
N GLU A 186 21.96 6.75 9.08
CA GLU A 186 21.74 7.12 10.48
C GLU A 186 23.06 7.56 11.13
N ASN A 187 23.35 8.85 11.04
CA ASN A 187 24.44 9.50 11.75
C ASN A 187 23.93 10.78 12.43
N ALA A 188 24.71 11.32 13.35
CA ALA A 188 24.29 12.48 14.16
C ALA A 188 23.86 13.68 13.31
N GLY A 189 24.60 14.01 12.25
CA GLY A 189 24.29 15.15 11.39
C GLY A 189 23.00 14.96 10.60
N ASN A 190 22.78 13.79 10.03
CA ASN A 190 21.54 13.48 9.32
C ASN A 190 20.34 13.40 10.24
N LEU A 191 20.52 12.88 11.47
CA LEU A 191 19.45 12.83 12.45
C LEU A 191 19.03 14.24 12.88
N GLU A 192 19.99 15.12 13.16
CA GLU A 192 19.71 16.51 13.50
C GLU A 192 19.00 17.25 12.37
N LEU A 193 19.50 17.09 11.13
CA LEU A 193 18.88 17.70 9.95
C LEU A 193 17.44 17.17 9.75
N MET A 194 17.24 15.86 9.82
CA MET A 194 15.92 15.25 9.67
C MET A 194 14.96 15.71 10.78
N THR A 195 15.44 15.80 12.02
CA THR A 195 14.66 16.28 13.15
C THR A 195 14.20 17.73 12.94
N ASN A 196 15.08 18.59 12.43
CA ASN A 196 14.73 19.97 12.10
C ASN A 196 13.73 20.05 10.94
N ASN A 197 13.88 19.21 9.89
CA ASN A 197 12.94 19.15 8.79
C ASN A 197 11.54 18.69 9.23
N ILE A 198 11.46 17.73 10.15
CA ILE A 198 10.17 17.30 10.74
C ILE A 198 9.57 18.39 11.61
N LYS A 199 10.34 19.10 12.42
CA LYS A 199 9.84 20.24 13.22
C LYS A 199 9.25 21.32 12.32
N ASN A 200 9.93 21.65 11.23
CA ASN A 200 9.43 22.62 10.25
C ASN A 200 8.12 22.15 9.61
N ALA A 201 8.05 20.88 9.18
CA ALA A 201 6.83 20.31 8.60
C ALA A 201 5.67 20.30 9.61
N ILE A 202 5.91 20.02 10.88
CA ILE A 202 4.90 20.12 11.95
C ILE A 202 4.40 21.56 12.06
N SER A 203 5.29 22.53 12.13
CA SER A 203 4.91 23.95 12.23
C SER A 203 4.06 24.40 11.03
N GLU A 204 4.41 23.98 9.81
CA GLU A 204 3.60 24.24 8.62
C GLU A 204 2.23 23.56 8.69
N LEU A 205 2.15 22.31 9.16
CA LEU A 205 0.88 21.61 9.36
C LEU A 205 0.02 22.33 10.43
N GLU A 206 0.59 22.78 11.53
CA GLU A 206 -0.11 23.56 12.56
C GLU A 206 -0.70 24.85 11.99
N ASN A 207 0.07 25.58 11.18
CA ASN A 207 -0.41 26.80 10.52
C ASN A 207 -1.58 26.54 9.56
N ILE A 208 -1.54 25.42 8.82
CA ILE A 208 -2.59 25.04 7.86
C ILE A 208 -3.84 24.53 8.56
N THR A 209 -3.66 23.73 9.62
CA THR A 209 -4.77 23.03 10.30
C THR A 209 -5.39 23.87 11.41
N GLY A 210 -4.63 24.78 11.99
CA GLY A 210 -5.00 25.53 13.19
C GLY A 210 -4.90 24.70 14.48
N ASN A 211 -4.33 23.49 14.42
CA ASN A 211 -4.23 22.58 15.56
C ASN A 211 -2.77 22.43 16.00
N VAL A 212 -2.55 22.39 17.31
CA VAL A 212 -1.21 22.20 17.89
C VAL A 212 -0.86 20.71 17.94
N VAL A 213 0.32 20.36 17.44
CA VAL A 213 0.88 19.01 17.50
C VAL A 213 1.72 18.86 18.77
N THR A 214 1.25 18.06 19.70
CA THR A 214 1.94 17.83 20.98
C THR A 214 2.69 16.50 20.96
N ASP A 215 3.68 16.36 21.84
CA ASP A 215 4.36 15.08 22.10
C ASP A 215 3.38 13.94 22.38
N ASN A 216 2.32 14.25 23.13
CA ASN A 216 1.30 13.27 23.46
C ASN A 216 0.49 12.85 22.22
N SER A 217 0.16 13.78 21.33
CA SER A 217 -0.54 13.47 20.07
C SER A 217 0.35 12.62 19.15
N LEU A 218 1.62 12.93 19.02
CA LEU A 218 2.61 12.15 18.27
C LEU A 218 2.77 10.73 18.86
N LYS A 219 3.08 10.63 20.16
CA LYS A 219 3.25 9.33 20.83
C LYS A 219 2.00 8.45 20.74
N LYS A 220 0.81 9.06 20.79
CA LYS A 220 -0.46 8.34 20.59
C LYS A 220 -0.54 7.74 19.19
N GLN A 221 -0.26 8.52 18.15
CA GLN A 221 -0.33 8.03 16.76
C GLN A 221 0.73 6.97 16.48
N PHE A 222 1.96 7.15 16.98
CA PHE A 222 3.03 6.15 16.84
C PHE A 222 2.68 4.82 17.49
N ARG A 223 2.03 4.83 18.68
CA ARG A 223 1.56 3.58 19.32
C ARG A 223 0.52 2.86 18.45
N ILE A 224 -0.42 3.60 17.88
CA ILE A 224 -1.43 3.04 16.96
C ILE A 224 -0.73 2.49 15.71
N GLY A 225 0.14 3.27 15.08
CA GLY A 225 0.89 2.87 13.89
C GLY A 225 1.75 1.62 14.15
N ASN A 226 2.42 1.53 15.29
CA ASN A 226 3.20 0.34 15.67
C ASN A 226 2.32 -0.91 15.80
N GLN A 227 1.12 -0.79 16.37
CA GLN A 227 0.18 -1.92 16.45
C GLN A 227 -0.32 -2.33 15.06
N VAL A 228 -0.63 -1.38 14.17
CA VAL A 228 -0.97 -1.65 12.77
C VAL A 228 0.15 -2.43 12.09
N LYS A 229 1.40 -1.99 12.26
CA LYS A 229 2.58 -2.65 11.70
C LYS A 229 2.75 -4.08 12.22
N ARG A 230 2.49 -4.32 13.51
CA ARG A 230 2.53 -5.68 14.09
C ARG A 230 1.51 -6.61 13.45
N TYR A 231 0.27 -6.16 13.27
CA TYR A 231 -0.74 -6.97 12.57
C TYR A 231 -0.38 -7.21 11.10
N TYR A 232 0.17 -6.20 10.43
CA TYR A 232 0.66 -6.37 9.07
C TYR A 232 1.77 -7.42 9.01
N LYS A 233 2.76 -7.34 9.92
CA LYS A 233 3.82 -8.37 10.05
C LYS A 233 3.23 -9.76 10.31
N THR A 234 2.23 -9.90 11.17
CA THR A 234 1.54 -11.20 11.38
C THR A 234 0.97 -11.75 10.08
N ILE A 235 0.39 -10.91 9.23
CA ILE A 235 -0.14 -11.37 7.94
C ILE A 235 0.97 -11.81 7.00
N ILE A 236 2.03 -11.02 6.84
CA ILE A 236 3.09 -11.29 5.84
C ILE A 236 4.17 -12.29 6.30
N TYR A 237 4.33 -12.54 7.61
CA TYR A 237 5.30 -13.49 8.12
C TYR A 237 4.66 -14.80 8.58
N ASP A 238 3.51 -14.74 9.24
CA ASP A 238 2.91 -15.93 9.84
C ASP A 238 1.83 -16.54 8.93
N ILE A 239 0.83 -15.72 8.53
CA ILE A 239 -0.32 -16.23 7.76
C ILE A 239 0.07 -16.56 6.33
N SER A 240 0.82 -15.68 5.65
CA SER A 240 1.22 -15.88 4.25
C SER A 240 2.16 -17.07 4.04
N THR A 241 2.86 -17.48 5.09
CA THR A 241 3.80 -18.61 5.06
C THR A 241 3.19 -19.93 5.53
N SER A 242 1.95 -19.87 6.05
CA SER A 242 1.22 -21.07 6.48
C SER A 242 0.99 -22.04 5.32
N ASP A 243 1.00 -23.33 5.62
CA ASP A 243 0.67 -24.39 4.65
C ASP A 243 -0.84 -24.46 4.37
N TYR A 244 -1.65 -23.76 5.13
CA TYR A 244 -3.09 -23.63 4.93
C TYR A 244 -3.51 -22.16 4.93
N TYR A 245 -4.10 -21.71 3.82
CA TYR A 245 -4.58 -20.32 3.69
C TYR A 245 -6.02 -20.19 4.14
N PRO A 246 -6.40 -19.02 4.69
CA PRO A 246 -7.77 -18.73 5.10
C PRO A 246 -8.73 -18.55 3.90
N CYS A 247 -8.21 -18.46 2.68
CA CYS A 247 -8.92 -18.28 1.42
C CYS A 247 -8.07 -18.78 0.26
N ASN A 248 -8.57 -18.71 -0.99
CA ASN A 248 -7.72 -19.02 -2.13
C ASN A 248 -6.58 -18.01 -2.29
N PRO A 249 -5.42 -18.42 -2.84
CA PRO A 249 -4.23 -17.56 -2.97
C PRO A 249 -4.44 -16.27 -3.76
N ALA A 250 -5.32 -16.25 -4.76
CA ALA A 250 -5.61 -15.04 -5.52
C ALA A 250 -6.37 -14.01 -4.66
N THR A 251 -7.40 -14.44 -3.92
CA THR A 251 -8.09 -13.58 -2.94
C THR A 251 -7.14 -13.07 -1.86
N PHE A 252 -6.24 -13.93 -1.36
CA PHE A 252 -5.26 -13.51 -0.37
C PHE A 252 -4.34 -12.41 -0.90
N ALA A 253 -3.87 -12.52 -2.15
CA ALA A 253 -3.06 -11.50 -2.80
C ALA A 253 -3.82 -10.18 -2.97
N GLU A 254 -5.12 -10.21 -3.29
CA GLU A 254 -5.96 -9.00 -3.35
C GLU A 254 -6.14 -8.35 -1.96
N ILE A 255 -6.26 -9.14 -0.92
CA ILE A 255 -6.28 -8.60 0.45
C ILE A 255 -4.95 -7.92 0.77
N LEU A 256 -3.81 -8.51 0.40
CA LEU A 256 -2.50 -7.87 0.57
C LEU A 256 -2.42 -6.53 -0.20
N ALA A 257 -2.92 -6.47 -1.42
CA ALA A 257 -2.98 -5.23 -2.21
C ALA A 257 -3.85 -4.17 -1.53
N LEU A 258 -5.04 -4.54 -1.04
CA LEU A 258 -5.92 -3.65 -0.28
C LEU A 258 -5.24 -3.12 0.99
N LEU A 259 -4.53 -3.97 1.72
CA LEU A 259 -3.79 -3.59 2.92
C LEU A 259 -2.68 -2.58 2.60
N THR A 260 -1.95 -2.80 1.51
CA THR A 260 -0.87 -1.91 1.06
C THR A 260 -1.38 -0.51 0.75
N ILE A 261 -2.48 -0.40 0.00
CA ILE A 261 -3.11 0.89 -0.30
C ILE A 261 -3.63 1.55 0.99
N SER A 262 -4.31 0.77 1.82
CA SER A 262 -4.92 1.25 3.06
C SER A 262 -3.88 1.71 4.08
N PHE A 263 -2.69 1.13 4.04
CA PHE A 263 -1.57 1.52 4.89
C PHE A 263 -1.09 2.94 4.61
N GLN A 264 -1.20 3.42 3.36
CA GLN A 264 -0.72 4.75 2.96
C GLN A 264 -1.37 5.89 3.77
N ASP A 265 -2.63 5.72 4.18
CA ASP A 265 -3.36 6.72 4.95
C ASP A 265 -4.10 6.12 6.17
N TYR A 266 -3.66 4.94 6.65
CA TYR A 266 -4.36 4.13 7.65
C TYR A 266 -5.88 4.23 7.48
N ASN A 267 -6.32 4.05 6.24
CA ASN A 267 -7.71 4.08 5.79
C ASN A 267 -8.50 5.28 6.37
N SER A 268 -7.77 6.40 6.60
CA SER A 268 -8.19 7.71 7.10
C SER A 268 -8.83 7.74 8.50
N ASN A 269 -8.62 6.73 9.29
CA ASN A 269 -8.87 6.75 10.73
C ASN A 269 -8.02 5.67 11.39
N ALA A 270 -6.88 6.06 11.95
CA ALA A 270 -5.88 5.13 12.47
C ALA A 270 -6.44 4.16 13.52
N GLN A 271 -7.28 4.63 14.44
CA GLN A 271 -7.86 3.79 15.48
C GLN A 271 -8.82 2.74 14.91
N ARG A 272 -9.72 3.15 14.03
CA ARG A 272 -10.66 2.23 13.35
C ARG A 272 -9.92 1.24 12.44
N TYR A 273 -8.87 1.70 11.78
CA TYR A 273 -8.04 0.83 10.95
C TYR A 273 -7.34 -0.23 11.79
N LEU A 274 -6.80 0.15 12.95
CA LEU A 274 -6.21 -0.77 13.92
C LEU A 274 -7.22 -1.85 14.36
N GLU A 275 -8.45 -1.45 14.67
CA GLU A 275 -9.53 -2.38 15.04
C GLU A 275 -9.85 -3.34 13.89
N ASN A 276 -9.92 -2.83 12.65
CA ASN A 276 -10.13 -3.65 11.46
C ASN A 276 -8.97 -4.62 11.21
N MET A 277 -7.72 -4.21 11.41
CA MET A 277 -6.55 -5.08 11.27
C MET A 277 -6.55 -6.20 12.31
N ASN A 278 -6.87 -5.88 13.57
CA ASN A 278 -7.04 -6.88 14.63
C ASN A 278 -8.11 -7.91 14.27
N GLN A 279 -9.27 -7.42 13.82
CA GLN A 279 -10.39 -8.28 13.40
C GLN A 279 -10.00 -9.15 12.21
N LEU A 280 -9.34 -8.61 11.19
CA LEU A 280 -8.90 -9.35 10.01
C LEU A 280 -7.95 -10.51 10.38
N VAL A 281 -6.97 -10.24 11.24
CA VAL A 281 -6.06 -11.29 11.71
C VAL A 281 -6.79 -12.38 12.48
N LYS A 282 -7.80 -12.03 13.29
CA LYS A 282 -8.66 -13.01 13.97
C LYS A 282 -9.46 -13.84 12.98
N GLU A 283 -10.14 -13.21 12.03
CA GLU A 283 -10.91 -13.88 10.98
C GLU A 283 -10.05 -14.87 10.20
N MET A 284 -8.84 -14.47 9.82
CA MET A 284 -7.88 -15.34 9.11
C MET A 284 -7.45 -16.53 9.97
N LYS A 285 -7.03 -16.30 11.21
CA LYS A 285 -6.60 -17.37 12.13
C LYS A 285 -7.72 -18.35 12.46
N GLU A 286 -8.94 -17.85 12.70
CA GLU A 286 -10.09 -18.69 12.96
C GLU A 286 -10.44 -19.60 11.78
N ARG A 287 -10.35 -19.09 10.54
CA ARG A 287 -10.59 -19.89 9.33
C ARG A 287 -9.53 -20.99 9.18
N ILE A 288 -8.25 -20.65 9.36
CA ILE A 288 -7.15 -21.63 9.34
C ILE A 288 -7.40 -22.73 10.40
N ASN A 289 -7.71 -22.35 11.64
CA ASN A 289 -7.92 -23.28 12.74
C ASN A 289 -9.15 -24.20 12.52
N LYS A 290 -10.16 -23.72 11.80
CA LYS A 290 -11.37 -24.50 11.46
C LYS A 290 -11.20 -25.34 10.19
N GLY A 291 -10.04 -25.28 9.53
CA GLY A 291 -9.83 -25.93 8.23
C GLY A 291 -10.71 -25.35 7.12
N VAL A 292 -11.05 -24.06 7.22
CA VAL A 292 -11.89 -23.36 6.21
C VAL A 292 -10.98 -22.50 5.36
N GLY A 293 -10.74 -22.94 4.13
CA GLY A 293 -9.84 -22.26 3.19
C GLY A 293 -9.22 -23.27 2.23
N MET A 294 -7.92 -23.15 2.00
CA MET A 294 -7.22 -23.97 1.00
C MET A 294 -5.89 -24.49 1.53
N ASP A 295 -5.61 -25.79 1.33
CA ASP A 295 -4.26 -26.35 1.48
C ASP A 295 -3.38 -25.85 0.34
N VAL A 296 -2.31 -25.16 0.72
CA VAL A 296 -1.34 -24.54 -0.19
C VAL A 296 0.09 -25.04 0.06
N SER A 297 0.23 -26.14 0.83
CA SER A 297 1.53 -26.70 1.20
C SER A 297 2.40 -27.07 0.00
N HIS A 298 1.76 -27.51 -1.09
CA HIS A 298 2.37 -27.91 -2.35
C HIS A 298 2.65 -26.74 -3.31
N MET A 299 2.18 -25.54 -3.00
CA MET A 299 2.31 -24.38 -3.88
C MET A 299 3.60 -23.61 -3.61
N PRO A 300 4.44 -23.35 -4.61
CA PRO A 300 5.62 -22.50 -4.45
C PRO A 300 5.24 -21.09 -3.98
N ARG A 301 6.06 -20.60 -3.06
CA ARG A 301 5.93 -19.26 -2.42
C ARG A 301 6.62 -18.21 -3.27
N ILE A 302 5.87 -17.28 -3.80
CA ILE A 302 6.36 -16.23 -4.68
C ILE A 302 6.41 -14.88 -3.96
N LEU A 303 7.58 -14.26 -3.95
CA LEU A 303 7.74 -12.86 -3.59
C LEU A 303 7.63 -12.01 -4.86
N LEU A 304 6.72 -11.05 -4.84
CA LEU A 304 6.51 -10.08 -5.90
C LEU A 304 6.94 -8.70 -5.42
N THR A 305 7.91 -8.05 -6.07
CA THR A 305 8.46 -6.75 -5.66
C THR A 305 8.97 -5.92 -6.83
N PRO A 306 8.92 -4.60 -6.80
CA PRO A 306 7.92 -3.79 -6.10
C PRO A 306 6.56 -3.87 -6.79
N ILE A 307 5.59 -3.35 -6.12
CA ILE A 307 4.19 -3.68 -6.23
C ILE A 307 3.44 -3.24 -7.46
N PHE A 308 3.91 -2.44 -8.33
CA PHE A 308 3.01 -1.97 -9.38
C PHE A 308 2.29 -3.08 -10.14
N ASN A 309 2.86 -4.28 -10.21
CA ASN A 309 2.15 -5.46 -10.71
C ASN A 309 1.31 -6.19 -9.65
N GLY A 310 1.47 -5.88 -8.37
CA GLY A 310 0.55 -6.35 -7.33
C GLY A 310 -0.85 -5.80 -7.48
N TRP A 311 -0.98 -4.72 -8.22
CA TRP A 311 -2.26 -4.08 -8.54
C TRP A 311 -2.81 -4.54 -9.89
N GLU A 312 -2.13 -5.45 -10.54
CA GLU A 312 -2.66 -6.10 -11.73
C GLU A 312 -3.19 -7.48 -11.35
N PRO A 313 -4.51 -7.62 -11.12
CA PRO A 313 -5.15 -8.87 -10.71
C PRO A 313 -4.79 -10.03 -11.61
N ALA A 314 -4.58 -9.75 -12.90
CA ALA A 314 -4.16 -10.73 -13.87
C ALA A 314 -2.82 -11.43 -13.52
N THR A 315 -1.90 -10.75 -12.83
CA THR A 315 -0.64 -11.34 -12.38
C THR A 315 -0.86 -12.32 -11.25
N HIS A 316 -1.60 -11.94 -10.22
CA HIS A 316 -1.94 -12.80 -9.08
C HIS A 316 -2.73 -14.03 -9.52
N GLU A 317 -3.76 -13.81 -10.34
CA GLU A 317 -4.55 -14.89 -10.92
C GLU A 317 -3.72 -15.84 -11.77
N THR A 318 -2.80 -15.30 -12.57
CA THR A 318 -1.93 -16.10 -13.43
C THR A 318 -1.00 -16.96 -12.59
N ILE A 319 -0.37 -16.43 -11.55
CA ILE A 319 0.49 -17.18 -10.63
C ILE A 319 -0.31 -18.31 -9.98
N PHE A 320 -1.52 -17.99 -9.47
CA PHE A 320 -2.40 -19.00 -8.86
C PHE A 320 -2.80 -20.11 -9.86
N LYS A 321 -3.23 -19.75 -11.08
CA LYS A 321 -3.59 -20.71 -12.13
C LYS A 321 -2.41 -21.60 -12.57
N LEU A 322 -1.19 -21.13 -12.39
CA LEU A 322 0.04 -21.88 -12.65
C LEU A 322 0.53 -22.67 -11.43
N GLY A 323 -0.29 -22.78 -10.38
CA GLY A 323 0.00 -23.57 -9.19
C GLY A 323 0.85 -22.89 -8.14
N GLY A 324 1.08 -21.58 -8.22
CA GLY A 324 1.84 -20.82 -7.23
C GLY A 324 0.99 -19.94 -6.32
N ARG A 325 1.62 -19.40 -5.27
CA ARG A 325 1.00 -18.43 -4.36
C ARG A 325 1.88 -17.21 -4.14
N VAL A 326 1.31 -16.02 -4.20
CA VAL A 326 1.97 -14.78 -3.80
C VAL A 326 1.89 -14.67 -2.28
N ILE A 327 3.03 -14.68 -1.61
CA ILE A 327 3.09 -14.55 -0.14
C ILE A 327 3.25 -13.11 0.31
N TYR A 328 3.83 -12.28 -0.53
CA TYR A 328 3.98 -10.86 -0.30
C TYR A 328 4.15 -10.12 -1.62
N ALA A 329 3.44 -9.03 -1.72
CA ALA A 329 3.60 -8.07 -2.79
C ALA A 329 3.74 -6.70 -2.14
N ASP A 330 4.89 -6.04 -2.28
CA ASP A 330 5.16 -4.82 -1.57
C ASP A 330 5.41 -3.61 -2.48
N TRP A 331 5.24 -2.46 -1.90
CA TRP A 331 5.69 -1.18 -2.42
C TRP A 331 6.95 -0.75 -1.65
N ASP A 332 7.92 -1.66 -1.54
CA ASP A 332 9.09 -1.45 -0.69
C ASP A 332 8.71 -1.09 0.77
N LEU A 333 7.65 -1.73 1.31
CA LEU A 333 7.12 -1.41 2.64
C LEU A 333 7.91 -2.03 3.78
N LEU A 334 8.82 -2.99 3.51
CA LEU A 334 9.53 -3.71 4.57
C LEU A 334 10.23 -2.77 5.56
N GLY A 335 10.84 -1.67 5.06
CA GLY A 335 11.44 -0.65 5.91
C GLY A 335 10.43 0.12 6.78
N PHE A 336 9.21 0.29 6.27
CA PHE A 336 8.15 1.02 6.97
C PHE A 336 7.45 0.22 8.05
N LEU A 337 7.65 -1.09 8.07
CA LEU A 337 7.10 -1.97 9.08
C LEU A 337 7.93 -1.97 10.38
N GLU A 338 9.06 -1.28 10.42
CA GLU A 338 9.82 -1.06 11.67
C GLU A 338 9.00 -0.19 12.64
N GLU A 339 9.13 -0.46 13.92
CA GLU A 339 8.40 0.27 14.93
C GLU A 339 9.12 1.57 15.31
N ILE A 340 8.34 2.62 15.56
CA ILE A 340 8.84 3.88 16.11
C ILE A 340 8.99 3.70 17.60
N SER A 341 10.16 4.03 18.15
CA SER A 341 10.36 3.99 19.61
C SER A 341 9.44 5.00 20.31
N VAL A 342 8.72 4.53 21.32
CA VAL A 342 7.76 5.36 22.08
C VAL A 342 8.00 5.16 23.57
N SER A 343 9.14 5.65 24.07
CA SER A 343 9.41 5.66 25.49
C SER A 343 8.84 6.92 26.17
N LYS A 344 8.74 6.87 27.51
CA LYS A 344 8.24 8.00 28.29
C LYS A 344 9.14 9.23 28.17
N ASN A 345 10.46 9.00 28.10
CA ASN A 345 11.49 10.04 28.16
C ASN A 345 12.11 10.37 26.80
N SER A 346 11.68 9.71 25.70
CA SER A 346 12.20 10.00 24.35
C SER A 346 11.52 11.22 23.73
N ASP A 347 12.29 12.00 22.98
CA ASP A 347 11.73 13.01 22.06
C ASP A 347 11.03 12.30 20.90
N PRO A 348 9.71 12.44 20.74
CA PRO A 348 8.98 11.73 19.70
C PRO A 348 9.37 12.18 18.28
N ILE A 349 9.84 13.42 18.11
CA ILE A 349 10.25 13.94 16.80
C ILE A 349 11.60 13.33 16.41
N GLU A 350 12.54 13.21 17.34
CA GLU A 350 13.82 12.56 17.09
C GLU A 350 13.62 11.07 16.76
N GLU A 351 12.80 10.36 17.53
CA GLU A 351 12.50 8.94 17.27
C GLU A 351 11.81 8.72 15.93
N TYR A 352 10.91 9.62 15.56
CA TYR A 352 10.29 9.57 14.23
C TYR A 352 11.29 9.84 13.12
N SER A 353 12.20 10.78 13.33
CA SER A 353 13.28 11.10 12.38
C SER A 353 14.21 9.90 12.18
N ARG A 354 14.58 9.23 13.25
CA ARG A 354 15.39 7.99 13.23
C ARG A 354 14.67 6.88 12.47
N PHE A 355 13.39 6.69 12.76
CA PHE A 355 12.54 5.74 12.03
C PHE A 355 12.50 6.04 10.54
N LEU A 356 12.28 7.30 10.14
CA LEU A 356 12.22 7.68 8.73
C LEU A 356 13.55 7.48 8.01
N LEU A 357 14.68 7.87 8.61
CA LEU A 357 16.00 7.62 8.02
C LEU A 357 16.21 6.13 7.76
N ASN A 358 15.89 5.28 8.74
CA ASN A 358 16.01 3.84 8.58
C ASN A 358 15.02 3.26 7.55
N ALA A 359 13.77 3.74 7.53
CA ALA A 359 12.76 3.30 6.58
C ALA A 359 13.11 3.68 5.15
N PHE A 360 13.60 4.91 4.94
CA PHE A 360 14.02 5.37 3.62
C PHE A 360 15.30 4.67 3.14
N ASP A 361 16.24 4.33 4.04
CA ASP A 361 17.43 3.55 3.67
C ASP A 361 17.08 2.14 3.21
N LYS A 362 16.06 1.51 3.81
CA LYS A 362 15.69 0.12 3.56
C LYS A 362 14.55 -0.08 2.55
N GLY A 363 13.72 0.90 2.33
CA GLY A 363 12.38 0.62 1.86
C GLY A 363 11.85 1.38 0.66
N ILE A 364 12.54 2.38 0.08
CA ILE A 364 11.98 3.08 -1.07
C ILE A 364 12.88 2.95 -2.28
N SER A 365 12.30 2.44 -3.37
CA SER A 365 12.96 2.12 -4.62
C SER A 365 13.69 3.28 -5.31
N CYS A 366 13.33 4.50 -5.01
CA CYS A 366 13.95 5.70 -5.61
C CYS A 366 15.14 6.21 -4.78
N LEU A 367 15.64 5.44 -3.82
CA LEU A 367 16.74 5.80 -2.95
C LEU A 367 18.05 5.07 -3.30
N GLU A 368 19.16 5.62 -2.82
CA GLU A 368 20.50 5.22 -3.27
C GLU A 368 20.92 3.84 -2.80
N ASN A 369 20.45 3.42 -1.64
CA ASN A 369 21.05 2.27 -0.96
C ASN A 369 20.39 0.95 -1.40
N VAL A 370 20.71 0.54 -2.64
CA VAL A 370 20.28 -0.75 -3.19
C VAL A 370 20.75 -1.93 -2.33
N GLU A 371 21.86 -1.78 -1.62
CA GLU A 371 22.40 -2.81 -0.75
C GLU A 371 21.55 -3.00 0.50
N SER A 372 21.17 -1.93 1.21
CA SER A 372 20.28 -1.99 2.37
C SER A 372 18.93 -2.58 2.01
N LEU A 373 18.36 -2.15 0.89
CA LEU A 373 17.12 -2.71 0.35
C LEU A 373 17.27 -4.21 0.06
N THR A 374 18.36 -4.60 -0.62
CA THR A 374 18.64 -6.01 -0.94
C THR A 374 18.80 -6.85 0.32
N ASN A 375 19.44 -6.33 1.35
CA ASN A 375 19.58 -7.03 2.63
C ASN A 375 18.24 -7.19 3.34
N SER A 376 17.34 -6.21 3.25
CA SER A 376 15.96 -6.32 3.77
C SER A 376 15.20 -7.45 3.07
N TYR A 377 15.29 -7.56 1.74
CA TYR A 377 14.70 -8.68 1.00
C TYR A 377 15.35 -10.02 1.34
N LYS A 378 16.68 -10.08 1.46
CA LYS A 378 17.36 -11.33 1.89
C LYS A 378 16.86 -11.81 3.24
N ASN A 379 16.69 -10.91 4.20
CA ASN A 379 16.16 -11.26 5.52
C ASN A 379 14.73 -11.77 5.43
N TYR A 380 13.87 -11.08 4.68
CA TYR A 380 12.50 -11.52 4.44
C TYR A 380 12.46 -12.90 3.78
N ILE A 381 13.25 -13.12 2.71
CA ILE A 381 13.35 -14.39 1.97
C ILE A 381 13.77 -15.53 2.89
N LYS A 382 14.79 -15.33 3.73
CA LYS A 382 15.26 -16.35 4.67
C LYS A 382 14.20 -16.74 5.70
N LEU A 383 13.45 -15.74 6.21
CA LEU A 383 12.39 -15.95 7.21
C LEU A 383 11.18 -16.67 6.60
N THR A 384 10.82 -16.34 5.38
CA THR A 384 9.59 -16.81 4.73
C THR A 384 9.80 -18.02 3.81
N LYS A 385 11.07 -18.39 3.55
CA LYS A 385 11.43 -19.56 2.72
C LYS A 385 10.75 -19.49 1.35
N ILE A 386 10.89 -18.37 0.64
CA ILE A 386 10.32 -18.25 -0.71
C ILE A 386 11.03 -19.16 -1.70
N ASP A 387 10.28 -19.63 -2.69
CA ASP A 387 10.78 -20.51 -3.76
C ASP A 387 11.14 -19.71 -5.01
N GLY A 388 10.53 -18.55 -5.23
CA GLY A 388 10.78 -17.72 -6.41
C GLY A 388 10.60 -16.23 -6.15
N LEU A 389 11.36 -15.40 -6.87
CA LEU A 389 11.31 -13.95 -6.81
C LEU A 389 10.93 -13.38 -8.18
N ILE A 390 9.88 -12.56 -8.21
CA ILE A 390 9.50 -11.77 -9.37
C ILE A 390 9.82 -10.31 -9.08
N VAL A 391 10.70 -9.71 -9.89
CA VAL A 391 11.06 -8.29 -9.78
C VAL A 391 10.40 -7.51 -10.88
N ASN A 392 9.54 -6.57 -10.51
CA ASN A 392 8.92 -5.66 -11.45
C ASN A 392 9.88 -4.53 -11.81
N GLN A 393 10.00 -4.27 -13.10
CA GLN A 393 10.80 -3.19 -13.65
C GLN A 393 9.89 -2.14 -14.25
N LEU A 394 9.87 -0.95 -13.63
CA LEU A 394 9.10 0.17 -14.16
C LEU A 394 9.77 0.74 -15.40
N THR A 395 9.09 0.71 -16.53
CA THR A 395 9.55 1.36 -17.77
C THR A 395 9.76 2.85 -17.50
N GLY A 396 10.89 3.39 -18.00
CA GLY A 396 11.27 4.78 -17.75
C GLY A 396 11.93 5.07 -16.40
N CYS A 397 12.06 4.06 -15.51
CA CYS A 397 12.78 4.20 -14.25
C CYS A 397 14.19 3.60 -14.35
N HIS A 398 15.22 4.44 -14.52
CA HIS A 398 16.60 3.96 -14.59
C HIS A 398 17.15 3.46 -13.24
N PHE A 399 16.54 3.82 -12.13
CA PHE A 399 16.87 3.26 -10.81
C PHE A 399 16.42 1.81 -10.71
N ASP A 400 15.22 1.48 -11.21
CA ASP A 400 14.71 0.12 -11.20
C ASP A 400 15.54 -0.85 -12.02
N ALA A 401 16.06 -0.42 -13.18
CA ALA A 401 16.92 -1.27 -13.97
C ALA A 401 18.18 -1.68 -13.21
N LYS A 402 18.87 -0.72 -12.58
CA LYS A 402 20.05 -1.00 -11.74
C LYS A 402 19.73 -1.87 -10.53
N ARG A 403 18.61 -1.58 -9.87
CA ARG A 403 18.13 -2.33 -8.72
C ARG A 403 17.80 -3.78 -9.10
N TYR A 404 17.10 -3.97 -10.21
CA TYR A 404 16.77 -5.31 -10.71
C TYR A 404 18.02 -6.16 -10.92
N ASP A 405 19.00 -5.63 -11.65
CA ASP A 405 20.23 -6.37 -11.92
C ASP A 405 20.99 -6.70 -10.63
N TYR A 406 21.04 -5.77 -9.69
CA TYR A 406 21.66 -6.00 -8.39
C TYR A 406 20.92 -7.06 -7.57
N LEU A 407 19.61 -6.92 -7.39
CA LEU A 407 18.75 -7.87 -6.68
C LEU A 407 18.84 -9.26 -7.30
N LYS A 408 18.63 -9.36 -8.61
CA LYS A 408 18.69 -10.61 -9.35
C LYS A 408 20.02 -11.34 -9.12
N ASN A 409 21.13 -10.62 -9.29
CA ASN A 409 22.45 -11.21 -9.15
C ASN A 409 22.72 -11.65 -7.71
N LYS A 410 22.43 -10.81 -6.72
CA LYS A 410 22.65 -11.11 -5.30
C LYS A 410 21.75 -12.24 -4.81
N ILE A 411 20.45 -12.19 -5.05
CA ILE A 411 19.51 -13.21 -4.61
C ILE A 411 19.83 -14.56 -5.29
N ARG A 412 20.07 -14.55 -6.59
CA ARG A 412 20.41 -15.75 -7.34
C ARG A 412 21.73 -16.38 -6.89
N THR A 413 22.78 -15.58 -6.68
CA THR A 413 24.11 -16.10 -6.32
C THR A 413 24.22 -16.51 -4.87
N GLU A 414 23.65 -15.72 -3.94
CA GLU A 414 23.82 -15.95 -2.51
C GLU A 414 22.73 -16.88 -1.92
N LEU A 415 21.48 -16.78 -2.40
CA LEU A 415 20.36 -17.56 -1.86
C LEU A 415 19.92 -18.70 -2.78
N LYS A 416 20.43 -18.76 -4.02
CA LYS A 416 20.06 -19.75 -5.05
C LYS A 416 18.57 -19.74 -5.41
N ILE A 417 17.87 -18.62 -5.19
CA ILE A 417 16.45 -18.45 -5.50
C ILE A 417 16.29 -18.08 -6.98
N PRO A 418 15.49 -18.81 -7.76
CA PRO A 418 15.09 -18.43 -9.10
C PRO A 418 14.48 -17.03 -9.12
N THR A 419 14.93 -16.18 -10.05
CA THR A 419 14.50 -14.78 -10.12
C THR A 419 14.23 -14.38 -11.55
N ILE A 420 13.05 -13.80 -11.82
CA ILE A 420 12.71 -13.21 -13.12
C ILE A 420 12.37 -11.73 -13.00
N GLY A 421 12.52 -11.00 -14.11
CA GLY A 421 12.07 -9.62 -14.26
C GLY A 421 10.86 -9.52 -15.17
N ILE A 422 9.89 -8.72 -14.74
CA ILE A 422 8.71 -8.37 -15.53
C ILE A 422 8.73 -6.87 -15.75
N ASN A 423 8.66 -6.44 -17.01
CA ASN A 423 8.55 -5.04 -17.33
C ASN A 423 7.11 -4.59 -17.08
N PHE A 424 6.97 -3.42 -16.51
CA PHE A 424 5.70 -2.78 -16.26
C PHE A 424 5.73 -1.35 -16.78
N ASN A 425 4.83 -1.05 -17.68
CA ASN A 425 4.67 0.30 -18.22
C ASN A 425 3.37 0.94 -17.71
N LYS A 426 2.25 0.25 -17.88
CA LYS A 426 0.92 0.73 -17.53
C LYS A 426 0.04 -0.47 -17.17
N ILE A 427 -0.92 -0.29 -16.28
CA ILE A 427 -1.82 -1.36 -15.83
C ILE A 427 -2.57 -1.95 -17.03
N GLY A 428 -2.52 -3.26 -17.19
CA GLY A 428 -3.21 -4.00 -18.24
C GLY A 428 -2.52 -4.05 -19.60
N GLU A 429 -1.42 -3.29 -19.80
CA GLU A 429 -0.74 -3.22 -21.10
C GLU A 429 0.07 -4.48 -21.41
N ASP A 430 0.82 -4.98 -20.43
CA ASP A 430 1.81 -6.05 -20.62
C ASP A 430 1.31 -7.44 -20.18
N VAL A 431 0.00 -7.64 -20.01
CA VAL A 431 -0.60 -8.88 -19.47
C VAL A 431 -0.17 -10.13 -20.25
N LYS A 432 -0.18 -10.06 -21.59
CA LYS A 432 0.19 -11.21 -22.45
C LYS A 432 1.68 -11.55 -22.29
N GLN A 433 2.54 -10.54 -22.27
CA GLN A 433 3.98 -10.72 -22.10
C GLN A 433 4.29 -11.25 -20.69
N THR A 434 3.62 -10.72 -19.67
CA THR A 434 3.72 -11.18 -18.29
C THR A 434 3.35 -12.67 -18.18
N LYS A 435 2.21 -13.07 -18.74
CA LYS A 435 1.79 -14.48 -18.77
C LYS A 435 2.81 -15.41 -19.46
N SER A 436 3.37 -14.97 -20.60
CA SER A 436 4.36 -15.76 -21.33
C SER A 436 5.69 -15.94 -20.57
N LYS A 437 6.09 -14.97 -19.75
CA LYS A 437 7.27 -15.06 -18.87
C LYS A 437 7.00 -15.87 -17.60
N LEU A 438 5.80 -15.74 -17.02
CA LEU A 438 5.44 -16.44 -15.80
C LEU A 438 5.35 -17.96 -15.99
N LYS A 439 4.83 -18.43 -17.12
CA LYS A 439 4.64 -19.86 -17.35
C LYS A 439 5.94 -20.68 -17.20
N PRO A 440 7.01 -20.42 -17.97
CA PRO A 440 8.25 -21.21 -17.80
C PRO A 440 8.93 -20.99 -16.44
N PHE A 441 8.72 -19.84 -15.81
CA PHE A 441 9.23 -19.58 -14.47
C PHE A 441 8.52 -20.43 -13.42
N MET A 442 7.21 -20.56 -13.49
CA MET A 442 6.44 -21.41 -12.59
C MET A 442 6.72 -22.89 -12.82
N GLU A 443 6.87 -23.33 -14.07
CA GLU A 443 7.27 -24.70 -14.41
C GLU A 443 8.66 -25.09 -13.83
N LEU A 444 9.53 -24.13 -13.58
CA LEU A 444 10.81 -24.37 -12.92
C LEU A 444 10.67 -24.59 -11.40
N LEU A 445 9.58 -24.10 -10.79
CA LEU A 445 9.37 -24.10 -9.33
C LEU A 445 8.45 -25.23 -8.86
N VAL A 446 7.64 -25.77 -9.74
CA VAL A 446 6.74 -26.91 -9.50
C VAL A 446 7.42 -28.20 -9.94
#